data_c89c616a7bac1e0a8da7915860528055
#
_entry.id   c89c616a7bac1e0a8da7915860528055
#
_cell.length_a   1.000
_cell.length_b   1.000
_cell.length_c   1.000
_cell.angle_alpha   90.00
_cell.angle_beta   90.00
_cell.angle_gamma   90.00
#
_symmetry.space_group_name_H-M   'P 1'
#
loop_
_entity.id
_entity.type
_entity.pdbx_description
1 polymer ?
#
loop_
_entity_poly.entity_id
_entity_poly.type
_entity_poly.pdbx_seq_one_letter_code
_entity_poly.pdbx_strand_id
1 'polypeptide(L)'
;MIEPIHIATMGEHQLRFFRRPINDGKPDFPWHSVDDLYSCLGLNREQRRVFLRKLKEFGGTQTVATADGIVTIAPLYMAQGCIDAMVEEGRVPDSARTAYALAETEAMKQLMAHLAFGTDAWFGWMKAAVNCHA
;
A
#
# COMPACT_ATOMS: atom_id res chain seq x y z
N MET A 1 -18.92 -5.81 -1.70
CA MET A 1 -17.57 -6.07 -1.13
C MET A 1 -16.52 -5.65 -2.14
N ILE A 2 -15.41 -5.14 -1.66
CA ILE A 2 -14.32 -4.62 -2.50
C ILE A 2 -13.32 -5.75 -2.76
N GLU A 3 -12.86 -5.85 -4.01
CA GLU A 3 -11.82 -6.79 -4.39
C GLU A 3 -10.48 -6.06 -4.55
N PRO A 4 -9.34 -6.71 -4.24
CA PRO A 4 -8.05 -6.11 -4.53
C PRO A 4 -7.85 -5.97 -6.04
N ILE A 5 -7.16 -4.91 -6.45
CA ILE A 5 -6.78 -4.72 -7.86
C ILE A 5 -5.57 -5.55 -8.23
N HIS A 6 -4.78 -5.93 -7.24
CA HIS A 6 -3.56 -6.72 -7.43
C HIS A 6 -3.18 -7.39 -6.12
N ILE A 7 -2.64 -8.60 -6.23
CA ILE A 7 -2.07 -9.34 -5.11
C ILE A 7 -0.63 -9.65 -5.45
N ALA A 8 0.30 -8.97 -4.78
CA ALA A 8 1.72 -9.20 -4.95
C ALA A 8 2.23 -10.26 -3.97
N THR A 9 3.37 -10.85 -4.28
CA THR A 9 4.12 -11.68 -3.34
C THR A 9 5.33 -10.90 -2.87
N MET A 10 5.47 -10.78 -1.55
CA MET A 10 6.61 -10.11 -0.93
C MET A 10 7.18 -11.06 0.13
N GLY A 11 8.34 -11.66 -0.16
CA GLY A 11 8.85 -12.76 0.64
C GLY A 11 7.94 -13.99 0.53
N GLU A 12 7.49 -14.53 1.65
CA GLU A 12 6.61 -15.70 1.72
C GLU A 12 5.13 -15.32 1.86
N HIS A 13 4.81 -14.03 1.87
CA HIS A 13 3.48 -13.54 2.15
C HIS A 13 2.90 -12.78 0.97
N GLN A 14 1.58 -12.74 0.91
CA GLN A 14 0.85 -11.99 -0.10
C GLN A 14 0.56 -10.59 0.43
N LEU A 15 0.60 -9.62 -0.48
CA LEU A 15 0.33 -8.21 -0.21
C LEU A 15 -0.76 -7.72 -1.17
N ARG A 16 -1.93 -7.48 -0.63
CA ARG A 16 -3.08 -7.01 -1.42
C ARG A 16 -3.04 -5.50 -1.58
N PHE A 17 -3.33 -5.04 -2.79
CA PHE A 17 -3.48 -3.63 -3.12
C PHE A 17 -4.91 -3.35 -3.56
N PHE A 18 -5.41 -2.19 -3.18
CA PHE A 18 -6.78 -1.74 -3.46
C PHE A 18 -6.75 -0.39 -4.13
N ARG A 19 -7.84 -0.05 -4.82
CA ARG A 19 -8.02 1.31 -5.30
C ARG A 19 -8.22 2.24 -4.11
N ARG A 20 -7.85 3.51 -4.30
CA ARG A 20 -8.16 4.57 -3.35
C ARG A 20 -9.66 4.53 -3.01
N PRO A 21 -10.03 4.48 -1.71
CA PRO A 21 -11.43 4.30 -1.32
C PRO A 21 -12.28 5.55 -1.52
N ILE A 22 -11.67 6.71 -1.75
CA ILE A 22 -12.35 7.99 -1.90
C ILE A 22 -12.64 8.21 -3.38
N ASN A 23 -13.93 8.33 -3.73
CA ASN A 23 -14.34 8.54 -5.11
C ASN A 23 -14.54 10.03 -5.40
N ASP A 24 -13.45 10.80 -5.43
CA ASP A 24 -13.45 12.23 -5.71
C ASP A 24 -12.94 12.58 -7.12
N GLY A 25 -12.72 11.55 -7.95
CA GLY A 25 -12.22 11.72 -9.31
C GLY A 25 -10.74 12.05 -9.41
N LYS A 26 -10.03 12.16 -8.30
CA LYS A 26 -8.60 12.44 -8.30
C LYS A 26 -7.79 11.15 -8.46
N PRO A 27 -6.70 11.18 -9.25
CA PRO A 27 -5.81 10.03 -9.35
C PRO A 27 -5.01 9.85 -8.06
N ASP A 28 -4.65 8.59 -7.76
CA ASP A 28 -3.86 8.24 -6.59
C ASP A 28 -3.11 6.94 -6.85
N PHE A 29 -2.17 6.61 -5.97
CA PHE A 29 -1.51 5.33 -5.96
C PHE A 29 -2.42 4.26 -5.36
N PRO A 30 -2.22 2.97 -5.69
CA PRO A 30 -2.92 1.89 -5.00
C PRO A 30 -2.64 1.92 -3.49
N TRP A 31 -3.66 1.58 -2.71
CA TRP A 31 -3.55 1.50 -1.27
C TRP A 31 -3.30 0.04 -0.85
N HIS A 32 -2.37 -0.17 0.06
CA HIS A 32 -2.00 -1.52 0.51
C HIS A 32 -2.79 -1.94 1.75
N SER A 33 -2.96 -3.26 1.91
CA SER A 33 -3.44 -3.83 3.17
C SER A 33 -2.35 -3.69 4.23
N VAL A 34 -2.67 -3.01 5.32
CA VAL A 34 -1.74 -2.77 6.43
C VAL A 34 -1.32 -4.09 7.09
N ASP A 35 -2.29 -4.97 7.34
CA ASP A 35 -2.01 -6.25 7.96
C ASP A 35 -1.14 -7.15 7.07
N ASP A 36 -1.40 -7.16 5.78
CA ASP A 36 -0.58 -7.92 4.83
C ASP A 36 0.87 -7.41 4.84
N LEU A 37 1.06 -6.09 4.83
CA LEU A 37 2.40 -5.49 4.88
C LEU A 37 3.14 -5.90 6.14
N TYR A 38 2.48 -5.86 7.29
CA TYR A 38 3.09 -6.26 8.54
C TYR A 38 3.51 -7.74 8.53
N SER A 39 2.70 -8.60 7.90
CA SER A 39 3.07 -10.01 7.71
C SER A 39 4.29 -10.15 6.80
N CYS A 40 4.33 -9.40 5.71
CA CYS A 40 5.48 -9.40 4.79
C CYS A 40 6.78 -8.95 5.47
N LEU A 41 6.68 -8.02 6.40
CA LEU A 41 7.83 -7.50 7.15
C LEU A 41 8.19 -8.36 8.37
N GLY A 42 7.41 -9.39 8.66
CA GLY A 42 7.67 -10.31 9.78
C GLY A 42 7.46 -9.70 11.15
N LEU A 43 6.56 -8.71 11.26
CA LEU A 43 6.28 -8.10 12.55
C LEU A 43 5.58 -9.10 13.47
N ASN A 44 6.03 -9.16 14.73
CA ASN A 44 5.35 -9.93 15.75
C ASN A 44 4.10 -9.21 16.24
N ARG A 45 3.31 -9.89 17.10
CA ARG A 45 2.02 -9.37 17.57
C ARG A 45 2.16 -8.01 18.28
N GLU A 46 3.18 -7.85 19.10
CA GLU A 46 3.41 -6.61 19.84
C GLU A 46 3.80 -5.47 18.92
N GLN A 47 4.68 -5.72 17.96
CA GLN A 47 5.09 -4.73 16.96
C GLN A 47 3.91 -4.29 16.11
N ARG A 48 3.06 -5.24 15.66
CA ARG A 48 1.85 -4.93 14.90
C ARG A 48 0.93 -4.00 15.68
N ARG A 49 0.72 -4.31 16.95
CA ARG A 49 -0.14 -3.51 17.83
C ARG A 49 0.38 -2.09 17.95
N VAL A 50 1.67 -1.91 18.18
CA VAL A 50 2.30 -0.59 18.32
C VAL A 50 2.21 0.21 17.03
N PHE A 51 2.59 -0.41 15.89
CA PHE A 51 2.56 0.26 14.59
C PHE A 51 1.13 0.63 14.17
N LEU A 52 0.18 -0.27 14.37
CA LEU A 52 -1.22 -0.01 14.02
C LEU A 52 -1.81 1.14 14.84
N ARG A 53 -1.47 1.20 16.12
CA ARG A 53 -1.91 2.30 16.99
C ARG A 53 -1.36 3.63 16.50
N LYS A 54 -0.06 3.69 16.23
CA LYS A 54 0.60 4.90 15.71
C LYS A 54 0.01 5.32 14.37
N LEU A 55 -0.27 4.36 13.50
CA LEU A 55 -0.85 4.61 12.19
C LEU A 55 -2.24 5.24 12.32
N LYS A 56 -3.07 4.70 13.22
CA LYS A 56 -4.41 5.25 13.47
C LYS A 56 -4.36 6.63 14.10
N GLU A 57 -3.41 6.89 14.99
CA GLU A 57 -3.19 8.22 15.57
C GLU A 57 -2.77 9.24 14.51
N PHE A 58 -1.94 8.81 13.56
CA PHE A 58 -1.53 9.67 12.44
C PHE A 58 -2.71 10.01 11.53
N GLY A 59 -3.64 9.08 11.34
CA GLY A 59 -4.80 9.25 10.47
C GLY A 59 -4.53 8.88 9.02
N GLY A 60 -5.57 8.92 8.19
CA GLY A 60 -5.44 8.66 6.75
C GLY A 60 -5.63 7.21 6.35
N THR A 61 -5.88 6.32 7.30
CA THR A 61 -6.27 4.93 6.98
C THR A 61 -7.76 4.84 6.73
N GLN A 62 -8.17 3.80 6.00
CA GLN A 62 -9.56 3.46 5.77
C GLN A 62 -9.77 1.97 6.00
N THR A 63 -10.98 1.58 6.34
CA THR A 63 -11.35 0.18 6.40
C THR A 63 -12.28 -0.14 5.23
N VAL A 64 -12.09 -1.32 4.64
CA VAL A 64 -12.92 -1.80 3.53
C VAL A 64 -13.39 -3.22 3.83
N ALA A 65 -14.61 -3.55 3.39
CA ALA A 65 -15.14 -4.89 3.50
C ALA A 65 -14.73 -5.70 2.27
N THR A 66 -14.08 -6.83 2.49
CA THR A 66 -13.66 -7.76 1.43
C THR A 66 -14.30 -9.13 1.65
N ALA A 67 -14.14 -10.02 0.69
CA ALA A 67 -14.59 -11.40 0.83
C ALA A 67 -13.94 -12.11 2.03
N ASP A 68 -12.73 -11.69 2.40
CA ASP A 68 -11.96 -12.29 3.50
C ASP A 68 -12.13 -11.54 4.83
N GLY A 69 -13.04 -10.59 4.89
CA GLY A 69 -13.31 -9.80 6.08
C GLY A 69 -13.00 -8.32 5.91
N ILE A 70 -12.98 -7.60 7.03
CA ILE A 70 -12.70 -6.17 7.05
C ILE A 70 -11.18 -5.97 7.07
N VAL A 71 -10.69 -5.12 6.18
CA VAL A 71 -9.27 -4.86 5.99
C VAL A 71 -8.99 -3.37 6.18
N THR A 72 -7.94 -3.05 6.92
CA THR A 72 -7.44 -1.67 7.02
C THR A 72 -6.45 -1.45 5.87
N ILE A 73 -6.68 -0.40 5.10
CA ILE A 73 -5.82 -0.02 3.98
C ILE A 73 -5.22 1.36 4.21
N ALA A 74 -4.05 1.60 3.62
CA ALA A 74 -3.32 2.84 3.79
C ALA A 74 -2.58 3.22 2.51
N PRO A 75 -2.33 4.53 2.30
CA PRO A 75 -1.60 4.99 1.12
C PRO A 75 -0.11 4.65 1.17
N LEU A 76 0.53 4.77 0.00
CA LEU A 76 1.93 4.43 -0.23
C LEU A 76 2.90 4.99 0.81
N TYR A 77 2.78 6.26 1.14
CA TYR A 77 3.75 6.90 2.03
C TYR A 77 3.77 6.28 3.44
N MET A 78 2.67 5.69 3.87
CA MET A 78 2.61 5.00 5.17
C MET A 78 3.37 3.68 5.14
N ALA A 79 3.38 2.97 4.00
CA ALA A 79 4.20 1.78 3.83
C ALA A 79 5.68 2.15 3.82
N GLN A 80 6.04 3.18 3.08
CA GLN A 80 7.43 3.66 3.01
C GLN A 80 7.95 4.05 4.39
N GLY A 81 7.17 4.78 5.17
CA GLY A 81 7.54 5.17 6.52
C GLY A 81 7.75 3.98 7.45
N CYS A 82 6.87 2.98 7.37
CA CYS A 82 6.99 1.76 8.17
C CYS A 82 8.24 0.96 7.79
N ILE A 83 8.48 0.77 6.49
CA ILE A 83 9.65 0.03 6.00
C ILE A 83 10.93 0.75 6.39
N ASP A 84 10.99 2.07 6.20
CA ASP A 84 12.16 2.87 6.57
C ASP A 84 12.49 2.74 8.06
N ALA A 85 11.49 2.83 8.92
CA ALA A 85 11.67 2.66 10.36
C ALA A 85 12.23 1.27 10.71
N MET A 86 11.68 0.23 10.07
CA MET A 86 12.12 -1.14 10.31
C MET A 86 13.53 -1.41 9.81
N VAL A 87 13.91 -0.82 8.67
CA VAL A 87 15.27 -0.92 8.13
C VAL A 87 16.26 -0.19 9.03
N GLU A 88 15.94 1.03 9.44
CA GLU A 88 16.80 1.83 10.33
C GLU A 88 17.01 1.16 11.68
N GLU A 89 16.01 0.46 12.20
CA GLU A 89 16.12 -0.31 13.44
C GLU A 89 16.81 -1.66 13.26
N GLY A 90 17.21 -2.01 12.03
CA GLY A 90 17.87 -3.28 11.74
C GLY A 90 16.97 -4.50 11.82
N ARG A 91 15.65 -4.32 11.77
CA ARG A 91 14.66 -5.41 11.90
C ARG A 91 14.34 -6.10 10.59
N VAL A 92 14.47 -5.39 9.46
CA VAL A 92 14.33 -5.95 8.12
C VAL A 92 15.50 -5.48 7.26
N PRO A 93 15.89 -6.27 6.25
CA PRO A 93 16.98 -5.86 5.36
C PRO A 93 16.55 -4.71 4.45
N ASP A 94 17.52 -3.94 3.95
CA ASP A 94 17.29 -2.85 3.01
C ASP A 94 16.56 -3.32 1.75
N SER A 95 16.73 -4.58 1.36
CA SER A 95 16.03 -5.19 0.22
C SER A 95 14.50 -5.16 0.36
N ALA A 96 13.97 -4.96 1.56
CA ALA A 96 12.54 -4.81 1.77
C ALA A 96 12.00 -3.57 1.04
N ARG A 97 12.78 -2.49 0.95
CA ARG A 97 12.41 -1.30 0.18
C ARG A 97 12.21 -1.62 -1.29
N THR A 98 13.17 -2.35 -1.88
CA THR A 98 13.10 -2.77 -3.28
C THR A 98 11.93 -3.72 -3.52
N ALA A 99 11.73 -4.68 -2.63
CA ALA A 99 10.63 -5.64 -2.74
C ALA A 99 9.27 -4.93 -2.74
N TYR A 100 9.09 -3.97 -1.84
CA TYR A 100 7.85 -3.18 -1.81
C TYR A 100 7.69 -2.32 -3.07
N ALA A 101 8.76 -1.68 -3.53
CA ALA A 101 8.72 -0.85 -4.73
C ALA A 101 8.31 -1.67 -5.95
N LEU A 102 8.79 -2.90 -6.09
CA LEU A 102 8.39 -3.81 -7.17
C LEU A 102 6.91 -4.19 -7.06
N ALA A 103 6.44 -4.51 -5.87
CA ALA A 103 5.04 -4.85 -5.64
C ALA A 103 4.12 -3.68 -5.98
N GLU A 104 4.48 -2.49 -5.56
CA GLU A 104 3.75 -1.25 -5.84
C GLU A 104 3.71 -0.96 -7.34
N THR A 105 4.83 -1.14 -8.04
CA THR A 105 4.92 -0.93 -9.48
C THR A 105 3.96 -1.87 -10.23
N GLU A 106 3.90 -3.14 -9.84
CA GLU A 106 2.96 -4.08 -10.44
C GLU A 106 1.50 -3.69 -10.16
N ALA A 107 1.20 -3.24 -8.94
CA ALA A 107 -0.13 -2.76 -8.60
C ALA A 107 -0.51 -1.53 -9.43
N MET A 108 0.43 -0.61 -9.66
CA MET A 108 0.24 0.56 -10.53
C MET A 108 -0.09 0.15 -11.96
N LYS A 109 0.60 -0.84 -12.51
CA LYS A 109 0.33 -1.36 -13.85
C LYS A 109 -1.09 -1.92 -13.94
N GLN A 110 -1.53 -2.65 -12.93
CA GLN A 110 -2.88 -3.21 -12.89
C GLN A 110 -3.93 -2.11 -12.80
N LEU A 111 -3.70 -1.09 -11.98
CA LEU A 111 -4.59 0.05 -11.87
C LEU A 111 -4.69 0.81 -13.20
N MET A 112 -3.57 1.04 -13.86
CA MET A 112 -3.51 1.72 -15.14
C MET A 112 -4.30 0.93 -16.21
N ALA A 113 -4.12 -0.38 -16.27
CA ALA A 113 -4.84 -1.24 -17.19
C ALA A 113 -6.35 -1.20 -16.93
N HIS A 114 -6.74 -1.21 -15.66
CA HIS A 114 -8.14 -1.12 -15.25
C HIS A 114 -8.79 0.21 -15.66
N LEU A 115 -8.04 1.30 -15.57
CA LEU A 115 -8.51 2.64 -15.95
C LEU A 115 -8.38 2.91 -17.45
N ALA A 116 -7.76 1.99 -18.21
CA ALA A 116 -7.55 2.09 -19.65
C ALA A 116 -6.81 3.37 -20.08
N PHE A 117 -5.82 3.80 -19.30
CA PHE A 117 -5.01 4.97 -19.62
C PHE A 117 -3.98 4.66 -20.70
N GLY A 118 -3.79 5.60 -21.64
CA GLY A 118 -2.63 5.62 -22.52
C GLY A 118 -1.38 6.09 -21.76
N THR A 119 -0.20 5.98 -22.42
CA THR A 119 1.08 6.30 -21.78
C THR A 119 1.16 7.73 -21.26
N ASP A 120 0.79 8.71 -22.08
CA ASP A 120 0.84 10.12 -21.68
C ASP A 120 -0.15 10.43 -20.56
N ALA A 121 -1.33 9.86 -20.63
CA ALA A 121 -2.34 10.02 -19.59
C ALA A 121 -1.85 9.42 -18.27
N TRP A 122 -1.12 8.29 -18.34
CA TRP A 122 -0.55 7.66 -17.16
C TRP A 122 0.49 8.55 -16.47
N PHE A 123 1.42 9.14 -17.23
CA PHE A 123 2.41 10.06 -16.65
C PHE A 123 1.75 11.29 -16.04
N GLY A 124 0.72 11.83 -16.67
CA GLY A 124 -0.06 12.93 -16.10
C GLY A 124 -0.77 12.53 -14.81
N TRP A 125 -1.34 11.33 -14.79
CA TRP A 125 -1.99 10.78 -13.61
C TRP A 125 -0.99 10.57 -12.47
N MET A 126 0.19 10.00 -12.75
CA MET A 126 1.26 9.80 -11.80
C MET A 126 1.70 11.13 -11.15
N LYS A 127 1.90 12.16 -11.97
CA LYS A 127 2.27 13.49 -11.49
C LYS A 127 1.22 14.07 -10.57
N ALA A 128 -0.04 13.95 -10.92
CA ALA A 128 -1.16 14.43 -10.08
C ALA A 128 -1.24 13.66 -8.76
N ALA A 129 -1.04 12.34 -8.79
CA ALA A 129 -1.05 11.49 -7.60
C ALA A 129 0.06 11.88 -6.62
N VAL A 130 1.28 12.14 -7.13
CA VAL A 130 2.39 12.61 -6.30
C VAL A 130 2.02 13.95 -5.64
N ASN A 131 1.43 14.87 -6.37
CA ASN A 131 1.02 16.17 -5.84
C ASN A 131 -0.10 16.07 -4.79
N CYS A 132 -0.91 15.04 -4.84
CA CYS A 132 -1.95 14.81 -3.83
C CYS A 132 -1.39 14.45 -2.45
N HIS A 133 -0.16 13.93 -2.40
CA HIS A 133 0.50 13.49 -1.16
C HIS A 133 1.69 14.38 -0.77
N ALA A 134 1.99 15.36 -1.56
CA ALA A 134 3.13 16.26 -1.32
C ALA A 134 2.88 17.22 -0.14
#